data_7805ffb0070540c5abd7a7d616766f24
#
_entry.id   7805ffb0070540c5abd7a7d616766f24
#
_cell.length_a   1.000
_cell.length_b   1.000
_cell.length_c   1.000
_cell.angle_alpha   90.00
_cell.angle_beta   90.00
_cell.angle_gamma   90.00
#
_symmetry.space_group_name_H-M   'P 1'
#
loop_
_entity.id
_entity.type
_entity.pdbx_description
1 polymer ?
#
loop_
_entity_poly.entity_id
_entity_poly.type
_entity_poly.pdbx_seq_one_letter_code
_entity_poly.pdbx_strand_id
1 'polypeptide(L)'
;MPNFGDLAQASLESRVTFRKLSRLVIKDRNNVVLHQSRLQAAMHLPGSEQIQGALVDMLLGCIPATEVDRQAALSFVQDRLNPLLVTKLKPYIANLVLPLSNALATRWSVIASPSLDMPRRTMRCNTDDSRLHAQNAVKAWHEHDVATQNAFFEHCIVCQDKLAFLLARRSLLQQLDNLPAAWEAVGDQLEMVATES
;
A
#
# COMPACT_ATOMS: atom_id res chain seq x y z
N MET A 1 0.49 22.70 -22.66
CA MET A 1 0.04 21.68 -21.69
C MET A 1 0.60 20.34 -22.14
N PRO A 2 1.22 19.54 -21.26
CA PRO A 2 1.73 18.22 -21.63
C PRO A 2 0.57 17.33 -22.09
N ASN A 3 0.81 16.57 -23.16
CA ASN A 3 -0.17 15.67 -23.74
C ASN A 3 -0.38 14.47 -22.80
N PHE A 4 -1.58 13.88 -22.76
CA PHE A 4 -1.89 12.74 -21.88
C PHE A 4 -0.92 11.55 -22.09
N GLY A 5 -0.45 11.38 -23.33
CA GLY A 5 0.57 10.40 -23.67
C GLY A 5 1.93 10.65 -22.99
N ASP A 6 2.35 11.90 -22.90
CA ASP A 6 3.63 12.29 -22.30
C ASP A 6 3.63 12.04 -20.77
N LEU A 7 2.50 12.28 -20.11
CA LEU A 7 2.34 12.01 -18.68
C LEU A 7 2.35 10.51 -18.34
N ALA A 8 1.73 9.70 -19.20
CA ALA A 8 1.73 8.24 -19.05
C ALA A 8 3.14 7.67 -19.26
N GLN A 9 3.88 8.17 -20.25
CA GLN A 9 5.25 7.77 -20.55
C GLN A 9 6.19 8.14 -19.39
N ALA A 10 6.14 9.37 -18.88
CA ALA A 10 6.93 9.82 -17.73
C ALA A 10 6.67 9.00 -16.47
N SER A 11 5.40 8.60 -16.24
CA SER A 11 5.04 7.72 -15.12
C SER A 11 5.63 6.31 -15.29
N LEU A 12 5.65 5.76 -16.50
CA LEU A 12 6.24 4.46 -16.78
C LEU A 12 7.76 4.47 -16.55
N GLU A 13 8.45 5.49 -17.05
CA GLU A 13 9.90 5.66 -16.87
C GLU A 13 10.29 5.78 -15.41
N SER A 14 9.50 6.54 -14.62
CA SER A 14 9.71 6.67 -13.18
C SER A 14 9.56 5.32 -12.45
N ARG A 15 8.58 4.50 -12.83
CA ARG A 15 8.41 3.13 -12.27
C ARG A 15 9.57 2.22 -12.62
N VAL A 16 10.05 2.25 -13.85
CA VAL A 16 11.21 1.46 -14.30
C VAL A 16 12.45 1.86 -13.52
N THR A 17 12.71 3.16 -13.39
CA THR A 17 13.84 3.71 -12.64
C THR A 17 13.78 3.30 -11.16
N PHE A 18 12.64 3.43 -10.50
CA PHE A 18 12.45 3.02 -9.11
C PHE A 18 12.74 1.52 -8.91
N ARG A 19 12.24 0.65 -9.79
CA ARG A 19 12.51 -0.80 -9.75
C ARG A 19 13.98 -1.14 -9.96
N LYS A 20 14.66 -0.44 -10.89
CA LYS A 20 16.09 -0.62 -11.14
C LYS A 20 16.89 -0.25 -9.89
N LEU A 21 16.64 0.89 -9.29
CA LEU A 21 17.30 1.34 -8.06
C LEU A 21 16.99 0.43 -6.87
N SER A 22 15.79 -0.11 -6.76
CA SER A 22 15.43 -1.11 -5.74
C SER A 22 16.30 -2.36 -5.84
N ARG A 23 16.56 -2.86 -7.05
CA ARG A 23 17.47 -4.01 -7.26
C ARG A 23 18.93 -3.67 -6.93
N LEU A 24 19.37 -2.44 -7.20
CA LEU A 24 20.72 -1.99 -6.85
C LEU A 24 20.90 -1.86 -5.34
N VAL A 25 19.90 -1.34 -4.63
CA VAL A 25 19.89 -1.26 -3.15
C VAL A 25 19.96 -2.66 -2.51
N ILE A 26 19.30 -3.68 -3.08
CA ILE A 26 19.43 -5.06 -2.59
C ILE A 26 20.87 -5.57 -2.74
N LYS A 27 21.56 -5.22 -3.83
CA LYS A 27 22.94 -5.64 -4.09
C LYS A 27 23.96 -4.93 -3.22
N ASP A 28 23.74 -3.63 -2.96
CA ASP A 28 24.62 -2.78 -2.15
C ASP A 28 23.80 -1.96 -1.16
N ARG A 29 23.48 -2.59 -0.03
CA ARG A 29 22.62 -2.02 1.02
C ARG A 29 23.25 -0.82 1.74
N ASN A 30 24.56 -0.74 1.72
CA ASN A 30 25.29 0.29 2.45
C ASN A 30 25.58 1.55 1.63
N ASN A 31 25.07 1.60 0.41
CA ASN A 31 25.30 2.74 -0.48
C ASN A 31 24.26 3.83 -0.27
N VAL A 32 24.63 4.89 0.46
CA VAL A 32 23.76 6.04 0.76
C VAL A 32 23.20 6.67 -0.52
N VAL A 33 24.04 6.82 -1.55
CA VAL A 33 23.65 7.46 -2.82
C VAL A 33 22.56 6.65 -3.54
N LEU A 34 22.63 5.31 -3.49
CA LEU A 34 21.58 4.46 -4.07
C LEU A 34 20.26 4.61 -3.34
N HIS A 35 20.28 4.69 -2.00
CA HIS A 35 19.06 4.93 -1.21
C HIS A 35 18.45 6.30 -1.51
N GLN A 36 19.26 7.35 -1.55
CA GLN A 36 18.82 8.71 -1.89
C GLN A 36 18.23 8.78 -3.31
N SER A 37 18.92 8.18 -4.29
CA SER A 37 18.44 8.12 -5.68
C SER A 37 17.11 7.36 -5.78
N ARG A 38 16.96 6.25 -5.04
CA ARG A 38 15.71 5.48 -5.00
C ARG A 38 14.58 6.31 -4.36
N LEU A 39 14.87 7.05 -3.29
CA LEU A 39 13.92 7.93 -2.64
C LEU A 39 13.46 9.04 -3.60
N GLN A 40 14.40 9.65 -4.32
CA GLN A 40 14.10 10.64 -5.35
C GLN A 40 13.21 10.05 -6.47
N ALA A 41 13.52 8.84 -6.95
CA ALA A 41 12.68 8.16 -7.95
C ALA A 41 11.28 7.87 -7.40
N ALA A 42 11.14 7.54 -6.12
CA ALA A 42 9.84 7.35 -5.47
C ALA A 42 8.98 8.62 -5.44
N MET A 43 9.60 9.80 -5.32
CA MET A 43 8.89 11.09 -5.32
C MET A 43 8.20 11.39 -6.65
N HIS A 44 8.64 10.82 -7.74
CA HIS A 44 7.99 10.94 -9.06
C HIS A 44 6.83 9.95 -9.25
N LEU A 45 6.58 9.07 -8.28
CA LEU A 45 5.46 8.14 -8.33
C LEU A 45 4.23 8.73 -7.61
N PRO A 46 3.01 8.37 -8.02
CA PRO A 46 1.80 8.97 -7.47
C PRO A 46 1.51 8.55 -6.01
N GLY A 47 1.99 7.37 -5.58
CA GLY A 47 1.69 6.80 -4.27
C GLY A 47 2.70 7.20 -3.18
N SER A 48 2.23 7.32 -1.94
CA SER A 48 3.08 7.54 -0.77
C SER A 48 3.75 6.26 -0.24
N GLU A 49 3.20 5.08 -0.55
CA GLU A 49 3.75 3.79 -0.08
C GLU A 49 5.15 3.51 -0.62
N GLN A 50 5.44 3.90 -1.88
CA GLN A 50 6.76 3.75 -2.48
C GLN A 50 7.80 4.60 -1.74
N ILE A 51 7.40 5.82 -1.41
CA ILE A 51 8.24 6.77 -0.65
C ILE A 51 8.50 6.22 0.76
N GLN A 52 7.44 5.78 1.44
CA GLN A 52 7.53 5.17 2.77
C GLN A 52 8.46 3.95 2.75
N GLY A 53 8.27 3.02 1.82
CA GLY A 53 9.09 1.82 1.70
C GLY A 53 10.56 2.13 1.43
N ALA A 54 10.86 3.10 0.56
CA ALA A 54 12.22 3.53 0.27
C ALA A 54 12.91 4.20 1.47
N LEU A 55 12.18 5.05 2.22
CA LEU A 55 12.69 5.69 3.42
C LEU A 55 12.96 4.69 4.54
N VAL A 56 12.03 3.77 4.81
CA VAL A 56 12.18 2.71 5.82
C VAL A 56 13.39 1.82 5.51
N ASP A 57 13.58 1.45 4.25
CA ASP A 57 14.75 0.68 3.82
C ASP A 57 16.07 1.44 4.03
N MET A 58 16.09 2.75 3.82
CA MET A 58 17.26 3.57 4.08
C MET A 58 17.58 3.65 5.59
N LEU A 59 16.55 3.87 6.42
CA LEU A 59 16.70 3.94 7.88
C LEU A 59 17.15 2.62 8.50
N LEU A 60 16.70 1.49 7.95
CA LEU A 60 17.03 0.16 8.44
C LEU A 60 18.34 -0.38 7.85
N GLY A 61 18.51 -0.25 6.56
CA GLY A 61 19.49 -1.02 5.79
C GLY A 61 20.79 -0.27 5.51
N CYS A 62 20.78 1.05 5.53
CA CYS A 62 21.94 1.86 5.21
C CYS A 62 22.73 2.21 6.49
N ILE A 63 23.58 1.30 6.96
CA ILE A 63 24.38 1.48 8.18
C ILE A 63 25.27 2.73 8.12
N PRO A 64 25.95 3.05 6.99
CA PRO A 64 26.79 4.24 6.89
C PRO A 64 26.04 5.57 6.85
N ALA A 65 24.70 5.55 6.66
CA ALA A 65 23.94 6.79 6.65
C ALA A 65 24.02 7.49 8.01
N THR A 66 24.50 8.72 8.00
CA THR A 66 24.59 9.57 9.20
C THR A 66 23.20 10.05 9.63
N GLU A 67 23.09 10.58 10.85
CA GLU A 67 21.85 11.22 11.30
C GLU A 67 21.46 12.39 10.37
N VAL A 68 22.43 13.13 9.87
CA VAL A 68 22.21 14.23 8.91
C VAL A 68 21.60 13.70 7.60
N ASP A 69 22.12 12.57 7.07
CA ASP A 69 21.58 11.95 5.84
C ASP A 69 20.15 11.49 6.04
N ARG A 70 19.86 10.86 7.19
CA ARG A 70 18.53 10.35 7.54
C ARG A 70 17.54 11.50 7.75
N GLN A 71 17.96 12.57 8.42
CA GLN A 71 17.16 13.77 8.63
C GLN A 71 16.86 14.47 7.30
N ALA A 72 17.86 14.61 6.43
CA ALA A 72 17.69 15.17 5.09
C ALA A 72 16.71 14.34 4.24
N ALA A 73 16.83 13.02 4.29
CA ALA A 73 15.92 12.12 3.60
C ALA A 73 14.47 12.26 4.08
N LEU A 74 14.24 12.33 5.41
CA LEU A 74 12.88 12.54 5.94
C LEU A 74 12.34 13.91 5.52
N SER A 75 13.14 14.97 5.68
CA SER A 75 12.73 16.34 5.31
C SER A 75 12.39 16.47 3.84
N PHE A 76 13.10 15.74 2.97
CA PHE A 76 12.84 15.72 1.53
C PHE A 76 11.48 15.13 1.16
N VAL A 77 10.95 14.18 1.95
CA VAL A 77 9.74 13.44 1.60
C VAL A 77 8.52 13.71 2.50
N GLN A 78 8.70 14.43 3.60
CA GLN A 78 7.68 14.59 4.65
C GLN A 78 6.35 15.13 4.14
N ASP A 79 6.36 16.03 3.15
CA ASP A 79 5.16 16.65 2.58
C ASP A 79 4.29 15.64 1.77
N ARG A 80 4.87 14.51 1.41
CA ARG A 80 4.21 13.42 0.68
C ARG A 80 3.80 12.26 1.60
N LEU A 81 4.17 12.30 2.87
CA LEU A 81 3.86 11.28 3.86
C LEU A 81 2.75 11.72 4.80
N ASN A 82 2.05 10.76 5.38
CA ASN A 82 1.10 11.03 6.45
C ASN A 82 1.82 11.62 7.68
N PRO A 83 1.34 12.73 8.29
CA PRO A 83 1.97 13.35 9.46
C PRO A 83 2.19 12.40 10.64
N LEU A 84 1.25 11.46 10.89
CA LEU A 84 1.40 10.44 11.91
C LEU A 84 2.56 9.49 11.63
N LEU A 85 2.78 9.16 10.35
CA LEU A 85 3.91 8.34 9.93
C LEU A 85 5.23 9.07 10.13
N VAL A 86 5.30 10.35 9.76
CA VAL A 86 6.47 11.21 9.99
C VAL A 86 6.83 11.24 11.47
N THR A 87 5.84 11.40 12.36
CA THR A 87 6.06 11.37 13.81
C THR A 87 6.60 10.03 14.29
N LYS A 88 6.10 8.90 13.75
CA LYS A 88 6.59 7.56 14.08
C LYS A 88 8.00 7.27 13.56
N LEU A 89 8.43 7.90 12.48
CA LEU A 89 9.76 7.71 11.89
C LEU A 89 10.86 8.53 12.58
N LYS A 90 10.52 9.67 13.19
CA LYS A 90 11.50 10.56 13.85
C LYS A 90 12.44 9.86 14.85
N PRO A 91 11.99 8.95 15.75
CA PRO A 91 12.86 8.27 16.68
C PRO A 91 13.99 7.46 16.01
N TYR A 92 13.72 6.93 14.79
CA TYR A 92 14.66 6.10 14.05
C TYR A 92 15.73 6.89 13.31
N ILE A 93 15.60 8.21 13.25
CA ILE A 93 16.61 9.09 12.67
C ILE A 93 17.78 9.23 13.64
N ALA A 94 17.47 9.48 14.92
CA ALA A 94 18.50 9.78 15.90
C ALA A 94 19.34 8.56 16.30
N ASN A 95 18.74 7.45 16.71
CA ASN A 95 19.53 6.25 17.10
C ASN A 95 18.70 4.97 17.36
N LEU A 96 17.40 4.97 17.16
CA LEU A 96 16.62 3.75 17.32
C LEU A 96 16.82 2.81 16.14
N VAL A 97 17.10 1.54 16.44
CA VAL A 97 17.21 0.51 15.39
C VAL A 97 15.81 0.02 15.02
N LEU A 98 15.46 0.14 13.74
CA LEU A 98 14.26 -0.47 13.20
C LEU A 98 14.46 -1.99 13.10
N PRO A 99 13.54 -2.82 13.62
CA PRO A 99 13.59 -4.25 13.35
C PRO A 99 13.34 -4.56 11.88
N LEU A 100 13.89 -5.67 11.39
CA LEU A 100 13.77 -6.09 9.99
C LEU A 100 12.30 -6.26 9.60
N SER A 101 11.49 -6.85 10.48
CA SER A 101 10.04 -6.90 10.33
C SER A 101 9.41 -5.82 11.19
N ASN A 102 8.74 -4.87 10.57
CA ASN A 102 8.14 -3.73 11.27
C ASN A 102 6.88 -3.20 10.57
N ALA A 103 6.03 -2.52 11.35
CA ALA A 103 4.77 -1.96 10.87
C ALA A 103 4.92 -0.72 9.96
N LEU A 104 6.14 -0.19 9.82
CA LEU A 104 6.43 0.96 8.96
C LEU A 104 6.86 0.53 7.56
N ALA A 105 7.31 -0.73 7.38
CA ALA A 105 7.61 -1.28 6.07
C ALA A 105 6.34 -1.40 5.22
N THR A 106 6.49 -1.28 3.91
CA THR A 106 5.40 -1.45 2.94
C THR A 106 5.74 -2.59 1.98
N ARG A 107 4.79 -2.96 1.13
CA ARG A 107 5.04 -3.91 0.03
C ARG A 107 6.12 -3.45 -0.97
N TRP A 108 6.51 -2.18 -0.89
CA TRP A 108 7.56 -1.58 -1.72
C TRP A 108 8.92 -1.56 -1.03
N SER A 109 8.98 -1.96 0.23
CA SER A 109 10.24 -2.18 0.93
C SER A 109 10.96 -3.40 0.33
N VAL A 110 12.28 -3.33 0.25
CA VAL A 110 13.12 -4.41 -0.33
C VAL A 110 14.15 -4.94 0.67
N ILE A 111 14.34 -4.25 1.79
CA ILE A 111 15.18 -4.66 2.92
C ILE A 111 14.28 -5.00 4.12
N ALA A 112 13.41 -4.05 4.49
CA ALA A 112 12.44 -4.26 5.56
C ALA A 112 11.28 -5.13 5.08
N SER A 113 10.74 -5.94 5.98
CA SER A 113 9.53 -6.73 5.76
C SER A 113 8.36 -6.14 6.55
N PRO A 114 7.16 -6.04 5.96
CA PRO A 114 5.98 -5.68 6.73
C PRO A 114 5.75 -6.66 7.88
N SER A 115 5.43 -6.13 9.08
CA SER A 115 5.05 -6.97 10.22
C SER A 115 3.71 -7.65 9.94
N LEU A 116 3.57 -8.90 10.38
CA LEU A 116 2.30 -9.63 10.33
C LEU A 116 1.24 -9.00 11.25
N ASP A 117 1.69 -8.24 12.27
CA ASP A 117 0.81 -7.47 13.17
C ASP A 117 0.42 -6.11 12.59
N MET A 118 0.64 -5.91 11.30
CA MET A 118 0.19 -4.68 10.64
C MET A 118 -1.32 -4.50 10.85
N PRO A 119 -1.77 -3.30 11.24
CA PRO A 119 -3.20 -3.01 11.28
C PRO A 119 -3.81 -3.41 9.94
N ARG A 120 -4.94 -4.11 9.96
CA ARG A 120 -5.70 -4.56 8.76
C ARG A 120 -5.85 -3.45 7.70
N ARG A 121 -5.76 -2.19 8.15
CA ARG A 121 -5.78 -0.98 7.31
C ARG A 121 -4.65 -0.88 6.28
N THR A 122 -3.50 -1.50 6.53
CA THR A 122 -2.34 -1.47 5.62
C THR A 122 -2.34 -2.65 4.64
N MET A 123 -3.20 -3.63 4.87
CA MET A 123 -3.49 -4.72 3.93
C MET A 123 -4.56 -4.33 2.88
N ARG A 124 -4.98 -3.06 2.86
CA ARG A 124 -5.98 -2.61 1.89
C ARG A 124 -5.50 -2.86 0.47
N CYS A 125 -6.34 -3.51 -0.28
CA CYS A 125 -6.21 -3.63 -1.72
C CYS A 125 -6.13 -2.23 -2.36
N ASN A 126 -5.39 -2.09 -3.45
CA ASN A 126 -5.49 -0.89 -4.24
C ASN A 126 -6.87 -0.85 -4.93
N THR A 127 -7.26 0.32 -5.44
CA THR A 127 -8.57 0.51 -6.07
C THR A 127 -8.81 -0.43 -7.25
N ASP A 128 -7.76 -0.81 -7.98
CA ASP A 128 -7.89 -1.70 -9.14
C ASP A 128 -8.07 -3.16 -8.70
N ASP A 129 -7.38 -3.59 -7.63
CA ASP A 129 -7.59 -4.89 -7.02
C ASP A 129 -9.02 -5.00 -6.45
N SER A 130 -9.51 -3.97 -5.74
CA SER A 130 -10.87 -3.92 -5.22
C SER A 130 -11.91 -4.03 -6.33
N ARG A 131 -11.70 -3.36 -7.47
CA ARG A 131 -12.57 -3.48 -8.66
C ARG A 131 -12.56 -4.89 -9.24
N LEU A 132 -11.39 -5.49 -9.35
CA LEU A 132 -11.24 -6.86 -9.85
C LEU A 132 -11.95 -7.86 -8.93
N HIS A 133 -11.77 -7.76 -7.61
CA HIS A 133 -12.47 -8.59 -6.63
C HIS A 133 -13.99 -8.42 -6.74
N ALA A 134 -14.49 -7.19 -6.87
CA ALA A 134 -15.90 -6.92 -7.05
C ALA A 134 -16.46 -7.56 -8.34
N GLN A 135 -15.76 -7.43 -9.46
CA GLN A 135 -16.16 -8.04 -10.74
C GLN A 135 -16.22 -9.57 -10.65
N ASN A 136 -15.20 -10.19 -10.04
CA ASN A 136 -15.14 -11.63 -9.85
C ASN A 136 -16.30 -12.13 -8.94
N ALA A 137 -16.64 -11.38 -7.88
CA ALA A 137 -17.75 -11.72 -7.00
C ALA A 137 -19.10 -11.64 -7.71
N VAL A 138 -19.33 -10.63 -8.54
CA VAL A 138 -20.55 -10.51 -9.35
C VAL A 138 -20.65 -11.65 -10.36
N LYS A 139 -19.53 -12.00 -11.01
CA LYS A 139 -19.48 -13.16 -11.92
C LYS A 139 -19.80 -14.46 -11.18
N ALA A 140 -19.16 -14.70 -10.03
CA ALA A 140 -19.41 -15.88 -9.19
C ALA A 140 -20.88 -15.97 -8.73
N TRP A 141 -21.53 -14.83 -8.48
CA TRP A 141 -22.96 -14.79 -8.21
C TRP A 141 -23.79 -15.34 -9.38
N HIS A 142 -23.51 -14.89 -10.60
CA HIS A 142 -24.24 -15.37 -11.80
C HIS A 142 -23.96 -16.82 -12.13
N GLU A 143 -22.77 -17.32 -11.82
CA GLU A 143 -22.35 -18.71 -12.03
C GLU A 143 -22.76 -19.63 -10.87
N HIS A 144 -23.42 -19.12 -9.82
CA HIS A 144 -23.77 -19.84 -8.60
C HIS A 144 -22.56 -20.47 -7.89
N ASP A 145 -21.36 -19.87 -8.06
CA ASP A 145 -20.15 -20.32 -7.40
C ASP A 145 -20.08 -19.78 -5.96
N VAL A 146 -20.64 -20.59 -5.05
CA VAL A 146 -20.70 -20.27 -3.61
C VAL A 146 -19.30 -20.21 -2.99
N ALA A 147 -18.34 -20.99 -3.48
CA ALA A 147 -16.99 -21.03 -2.93
C ALA A 147 -16.26 -19.70 -3.17
N THR A 148 -16.31 -19.19 -4.40
CA THR A 148 -15.72 -17.88 -4.75
C THR A 148 -16.46 -16.73 -4.05
N GLN A 149 -17.78 -16.81 -3.87
CA GLN A 149 -18.51 -15.79 -3.11
C GLN A 149 -18.09 -15.76 -1.63
N ASN A 150 -17.95 -16.91 -0.98
CA ASN A 150 -17.48 -16.99 0.42
C ASN A 150 -16.04 -16.47 0.56
N ALA A 151 -15.14 -16.80 -0.36
CA ALA A 151 -13.78 -16.27 -0.37
C ALA A 151 -13.75 -14.74 -0.54
N PHE A 152 -14.68 -14.19 -1.34
CA PHE A 152 -14.84 -12.73 -1.47
C PHE A 152 -15.33 -12.09 -0.17
N PHE A 153 -16.29 -12.69 0.52
CA PHE A 153 -16.78 -12.19 1.81
C PHE A 153 -15.68 -12.21 2.87
N GLU A 154 -14.95 -13.32 2.95
CA GLU A 154 -13.80 -13.43 3.84
C GLU A 154 -12.74 -12.37 3.53
N HIS A 155 -12.41 -12.17 2.26
CA HIS A 155 -11.51 -11.10 1.82
C HIS A 155 -12.00 -9.72 2.28
N CYS A 156 -13.26 -9.38 2.04
CA CYS A 156 -13.82 -8.08 2.42
C CYS A 156 -13.74 -7.85 3.95
N ILE A 157 -14.03 -8.88 4.74
CA ILE A 157 -14.01 -8.78 6.21
C ILE A 157 -12.57 -8.69 6.72
N VAL A 158 -11.67 -9.59 6.28
CA VAL A 158 -10.28 -9.67 6.77
C VAL A 158 -9.48 -8.44 6.34
N CYS A 159 -9.58 -8.04 5.07
CA CYS A 159 -8.84 -6.90 4.52
C CYS A 159 -9.55 -5.55 4.73
N GLN A 160 -10.78 -5.56 5.28
CA GLN A 160 -11.63 -4.36 5.41
C GLN A 160 -11.81 -3.64 4.07
N ASP A 161 -11.96 -4.42 2.99
CA ASP A 161 -12.11 -3.90 1.64
C ASP A 161 -13.57 -3.51 1.35
N LYS A 162 -14.01 -2.42 2.01
CA LYS A 162 -15.34 -1.84 1.81
C LYS A 162 -15.59 -1.43 0.36
N LEU A 163 -14.53 -1.00 -0.35
CA LEU A 163 -14.69 -0.56 -1.73
C LEU A 163 -15.10 -1.72 -2.64
N ALA A 164 -14.42 -2.87 -2.55
CA ALA A 164 -14.80 -4.06 -3.31
C ALA A 164 -16.25 -4.48 -3.00
N PHE A 165 -16.59 -4.52 -1.70
CA PHE A 165 -17.95 -4.88 -1.28
C PHE A 165 -19.01 -3.93 -1.83
N LEU A 166 -18.82 -2.62 -1.71
CA LEU A 166 -19.78 -1.61 -2.20
C LEU A 166 -19.93 -1.63 -3.72
N LEU A 167 -18.84 -1.86 -4.46
CA LEU A 167 -18.89 -1.98 -5.92
C LEU A 167 -19.66 -3.23 -6.36
N ALA A 168 -19.40 -4.38 -5.74
CA ALA A 168 -20.12 -5.61 -6.02
C ALA A 168 -21.61 -5.51 -5.64
N ARG A 169 -21.89 -5.00 -4.43
CA ARG A 169 -23.26 -4.74 -3.94
C ARG A 169 -24.04 -3.85 -4.90
N ARG A 170 -23.44 -2.74 -5.32
CA ARG A 170 -24.08 -1.81 -6.27
C ARG A 170 -24.41 -2.50 -7.61
N SER A 171 -23.50 -3.31 -8.12
CA SER A 171 -23.71 -4.04 -9.38
C SER A 171 -24.84 -5.06 -9.27
N LEU A 172 -24.95 -5.76 -8.14
CA LEU A 172 -26.01 -6.73 -7.91
C LEU A 172 -27.39 -6.05 -7.72
N LEU A 173 -27.47 -4.92 -6.99
CA LEU A 173 -28.70 -4.15 -6.79
C LEU A 173 -29.24 -3.50 -8.07
N GLN A 174 -28.44 -3.39 -9.13
CA GLN A 174 -28.94 -2.98 -10.44
C GLN A 174 -29.77 -4.10 -11.12
N GLN A 175 -29.67 -5.31 -10.65
CA GLN A 175 -30.27 -6.50 -11.25
C GLN A 175 -31.26 -7.20 -10.31
N LEU A 176 -31.18 -6.93 -9.02
CA LEU A 176 -31.97 -7.54 -7.96
C LEU A 176 -32.71 -6.47 -7.17
N ASP A 177 -33.97 -6.71 -6.84
CA ASP A 177 -34.74 -5.82 -5.97
C ASP A 177 -34.25 -5.87 -4.53
N ASN A 178 -33.75 -7.02 -4.07
CA ASN A 178 -33.21 -7.22 -2.72
C ASN A 178 -31.93 -8.06 -2.78
N LEU A 179 -31.01 -7.78 -1.87
CA LEU A 179 -29.80 -8.58 -1.71
C LEU A 179 -30.09 -9.84 -0.90
N PRO A 180 -29.39 -10.95 -1.18
CA PRO A 180 -29.43 -12.12 -0.34
C PRO A 180 -28.94 -11.85 1.08
N ALA A 181 -29.51 -12.53 2.08
CA ALA A 181 -29.20 -12.33 3.49
C ALA A 181 -27.68 -12.42 3.84
N ALA A 182 -26.92 -13.26 3.11
CA ALA A 182 -25.47 -13.35 3.30
C ALA A 182 -24.73 -12.04 2.95
N TRP A 183 -25.18 -11.33 1.89
CA TRP A 183 -24.61 -10.03 1.51
C TRP A 183 -24.97 -8.93 2.51
N GLU A 184 -26.18 -8.96 3.07
CA GLU A 184 -26.59 -8.00 4.09
C GLU A 184 -25.78 -8.20 5.38
N ALA A 185 -25.62 -9.44 5.84
CA ALA A 185 -24.84 -9.77 7.02
C ALA A 185 -23.36 -9.31 6.92
N VAL A 186 -22.75 -9.47 5.75
CA VAL A 186 -21.38 -8.98 5.51
C VAL A 186 -21.34 -7.46 5.49
N GLY A 187 -22.35 -6.80 4.94
CA GLY A 187 -22.49 -5.34 4.96
C GLY A 187 -22.53 -4.80 6.39
N ASP A 188 -23.39 -5.35 7.23
CA ASP A 188 -23.54 -4.98 8.63
C ASP A 188 -22.23 -5.17 9.40
N GLN A 189 -21.54 -6.29 9.17
CA GLN A 189 -20.24 -6.56 9.81
C GLN A 189 -19.17 -5.55 9.40
N LEU A 190 -19.13 -5.13 8.14
CA LEU A 190 -18.19 -4.10 7.66
C LEU A 190 -18.51 -2.70 8.21
N GLU A 191 -19.78 -2.41 8.52
CA GLU A 191 -20.20 -1.15 9.13
C GLU A 191 -19.87 -1.13 10.62
N MET A 192 -20.09 -2.21 11.37
CA MET A 192 -19.77 -2.31 12.79
C MET A 192 -18.30 -2.06 13.09
N VAL A 193 -17.39 -2.63 12.29
CA VAL A 193 -15.94 -2.43 12.47
C VAL A 193 -15.52 -0.98 12.19
N ALA A 194 -16.30 -0.21 11.43
CA ALA A 194 -16.01 1.20 11.18
C ALA A 194 -16.29 2.12 12.34
N THR A 195 -17.20 1.74 13.22
CA THR A 195 -17.59 2.54 14.40
C THR A 195 -16.66 2.34 15.59
N GLU A 196 -15.86 1.27 15.59
CA GLU A 196 -14.89 0.96 16.66
C GLU A 196 -13.46 1.50 16.37
N SER A 197 -13.23 2.22 15.26
CA SER A 197 -11.92 2.71 14.80
C SER A 197 -11.83 4.23 14.80
#